data_48d1503186b657dcc4cdc9231e033336
#
_entry.id   48d1503186b657dcc4cdc9231e033336
#
_cell.length_a   1.000
_cell.length_b   1.000
_cell.length_c   1.000
_cell.angle_alpha   90.00
_cell.angle_beta   90.00
_cell.angle_gamma   90.00
#
_symmetry.space_group_name_H-M   'P 1'
#
loop_
_entity.id
_entity.type
_entity.pdbx_description
1 polymer ?
#
loop_
_entity_poly.entity_id
_entity_poly.type
_entity_poly.pdbx_seq_one_letter_code
_entity_poly.pdbx_strand_id
1 'polypeptide(L)'
;MRPLETLSLFLLFISLLFLFFNRKRTYFLSLLFLTITISILQYFIEGLRWQLYIFIYFLPAIYICHVKQKDHIHSIVKTFFSFWFLLALIVPYIIPVFSLPSPEGKDAVGTETFHWVDSSRLEWFTEEKSNDYREIMVQVWYPGSNHPNKKVEPYMDFIKLRSKTIAAAGNLPSFFPSHLNLVKTNSYLEIPCKNKKSGLPTVIFSHGITGSRHLHQALFEHLSSQGYVVVALDHSYDCNLTVFPDGKIADYRSEITGHPDSCLLYTSPSPRDS
;
A
#
# COMPACT_ATOMS: atom_id res chain seq x y z
N MET A 1 9.95 6.50 9.53
CA MET A 1 8.72 6.84 10.32
C MET A 1 8.26 8.21 9.89
N ARG A 2 6.95 8.47 9.92
CA ARG A 2 6.36 9.76 9.52
C ARG A 2 6.53 10.78 10.65
N PRO A 3 6.57 12.10 10.37
CA PRO A 3 6.91 13.12 11.38
C PRO A 3 6.01 13.12 12.62
N LEU A 4 4.67 13.08 12.44
CA LEU A 4 3.75 13.10 13.58
C LEU A 4 3.76 11.80 14.38
N GLU A 5 4.00 10.65 13.74
CA GLU A 5 4.25 9.37 14.42
C GLU A 5 5.48 9.46 15.32
N THR A 6 6.58 10.01 14.79
CA THR A 6 7.82 10.17 15.57
C THR A 6 7.60 11.07 16.77
N LEU A 7 6.88 12.18 16.56
CA LEU A 7 6.54 13.11 17.65
C LEU A 7 5.65 12.44 18.71
N SER A 8 4.64 11.67 18.30
CA SER A 8 3.77 10.94 19.23
C SER A 8 4.52 9.93 20.06
N LEU A 9 5.45 9.17 19.46
CA LEU A 9 6.29 8.20 20.15
C LEU A 9 7.29 8.89 21.10
N PHE A 10 7.83 10.03 20.72
CA PHE A 10 8.69 10.82 21.58
C PHE A 10 7.94 11.35 22.81
N LEU A 11 6.74 11.88 22.64
CA LEU A 11 5.89 12.32 23.74
C LEU A 11 5.49 11.16 24.66
N LEU A 12 5.22 9.98 24.09
CA LEU A 12 4.97 8.77 24.85
C LEU A 12 6.19 8.39 25.70
N PHE A 13 7.39 8.44 25.13
CA PHE A 13 8.62 8.16 25.86
C PHE A 13 8.80 9.08 27.07
N ILE A 14 8.59 10.40 26.88
CA ILE A 14 8.62 11.36 27.99
C ILE A 14 7.53 11.03 29.01
N SER A 15 6.33 10.65 28.59
CA SER A 15 5.25 10.23 29.50
C SER A 15 5.64 9.03 30.35
N LEU A 16 6.36 8.05 29.77
CA LEU A 16 6.90 6.90 30.52
C LEU A 16 7.97 7.32 31.54
N LEU A 17 8.86 8.25 31.17
CA LEU A 17 9.84 8.78 32.12
C LEU A 17 9.16 9.47 33.29
N PHE A 18 8.12 10.26 33.06
CA PHE A 18 7.32 10.86 34.11
C PHE A 18 6.62 9.82 34.99
N LEU A 19 6.07 8.77 34.35
CA LEU A 19 5.45 7.67 35.08
C LEU A 19 6.46 6.93 35.98
N PHE A 20 7.69 6.72 35.54
CA PHE A 20 8.70 5.94 36.25
C PHE A 20 9.45 6.70 37.32
N PHE A 21 9.68 8.01 37.13
CA PHE A 21 10.58 8.81 37.94
C PHE A 21 9.94 10.04 38.59
N ASN A 22 8.87 10.60 38.02
CA ASN A 22 8.30 11.85 38.45
C ASN A 22 6.79 11.72 38.66
N ARG A 23 6.33 11.93 39.92
CA ARG A 23 4.94 11.75 40.30
C ARG A 23 4.07 13.00 40.24
N LYS A 24 4.52 14.10 39.69
CA LYS A 24 3.70 15.33 39.57
C LYS A 24 2.57 15.07 38.57
N ARG A 25 1.41 14.71 39.11
CA ARG A 25 0.20 14.31 38.38
C ARG A 25 -0.21 15.33 37.32
N THR A 26 -0.10 16.59 37.59
CA THR A 26 -0.51 17.67 36.67
C THR A 26 0.33 17.63 35.37
N TYR A 27 1.65 17.54 35.47
CA TYR A 27 2.53 17.50 34.29
C TYR A 27 2.35 16.22 33.49
N PHE A 28 2.16 15.09 34.18
CA PHE A 28 1.87 13.82 33.50
C PHE A 28 0.57 13.89 32.69
N LEU A 29 -0.52 14.40 33.27
CA LEU A 29 -1.80 14.52 32.59
C LEU A 29 -1.75 15.51 31.41
N SER A 30 -1.04 16.62 31.56
CA SER A 30 -0.84 17.58 30.45
C SER A 30 -0.07 16.96 29.30
N LEU A 31 0.97 16.18 29.61
CA LEU A 31 1.78 15.49 28.60
C LEU A 31 0.98 14.38 27.91
N LEU A 32 0.21 13.59 28.67
CA LEU A 32 -0.65 12.56 28.10
C LEU A 32 -1.73 13.18 27.18
N PHE A 33 -2.34 14.28 27.60
CA PHE A 33 -3.30 15.03 26.78
C PHE A 33 -2.66 15.51 25.47
N LEU A 34 -1.45 16.08 25.54
CA LEU A 34 -0.69 16.50 24.35
C LEU A 34 -0.40 15.29 23.42
N THR A 35 0.01 14.15 23.98
CA THR A 35 0.26 12.92 23.21
C THR A 35 -1.00 12.46 22.48
N ILE A 36 -2.15 12.48 23.14
CA ILE A 36 -3.45 12.12 22.53
C ILE A 36 -3.80 13.12 21.42
N THR A 37 -3.64 14.41 21.65
CA THR A 37 -3.93 15.45 20.66
C THR A 37 -3.07 15.30 19.41
N ILE A 38 -1.76 15.06 19.56
CA ILE A 38 -0.85 14.81 18.43
C ILE A 38 -1.21 13.49 17.71
N SER A 39 -1.64 12.45 18.44
CA SER A 39 -2.08 11.19 17.84
C SER A 39 -3.36 11.36 17.03
N ILE A 40 -4.28 12.22 17.46
CA ILE A 40 -5.48 12.56 16.69
C ILE A 40 -5.10 13.35 15.42
N LEU A 41 -4.22 14.35 15.52
CA LEU A 41 -3.70 15.08 14.37
C LEU A 41 -3.01 14.13 13.37
N GLN A 42 -2.20 13.21 13.87
CA GLN A 42 -1.52 12.18 13.08
C GLN A 42 -2.54 11.34 12.30
N TYR A 43 -3.65 10.93 12.93
CA TYR A 43 -4.70 10.19 12.24
C TYR A 43 -5.28 10.97 11.05
N PHE A 44 -5.58 12.25 11.20
CA PHE A 44 -6.17 13.05 10.12
C PHE A 44 -5.17 13.45 9.02
N ILE A 45 -3.92 13.73 9.36
CA ILE A 45 -2.91 14.25 8.42
C ILE A 45 -2.14 13.12 7.74
N GLU A 46 -1.70 12.12 8.50
CA GLU A 46 -0.85 11.03 8.03
C GLU A 46 -1.61 9.73 7.78
N GLY A 47 -2.83 9.59 8.30
CA GLY A 47 -3.60 8.35 8.29
C GLY A 47 -3.13 7.34 9.33
N LEU A 48 -4.03 6.48 9.77
CA LEU A 48 -3.74 5.43 10.75
C LEU A 48 -3.28 4.16 10.05
N ARG A 49 -2.23 3.52 10.60
CA ARG A 49 -1.78 2.20 10.20
C ARG A 49 -1.84 1.23 11.39
N TRP A 50 -2.04 -0.05 11.13
CA TRP A 50 -2.22 -1.06 12.17
C TRP A 50 -1.02 -1.18 13.12
N GLN A 51 0.19 -0.90 12.65
CA GLN A 51 1.41 -0.90 13.45
C GLN A 51 1.33 0.06 14.65
N LEU A 52 0.51 1.10 14.55
CA LEU A 52 0.30 2.06 15.64
C LEU A 52 -0.76 1.61 16.64
N TYR A 53 -1.50 0.54 16.39
CA TYR A 53 -2.46 0.03 17.38
C TYR A 53 -1.79 -0.36 18.68
N ILE A 54 -0.57 -0.91 18.62
CA ILE A 54 0.24 -1.21 19.80
C ILE A 54 0.43 0.06 20.65
N PHE A 55 0.73 1.18 20.01
CA PHE A 55 0.85 2.50 20.65
C PHE A 55 -0.47 3.00 21.23
N ILE A 56 -1.56 2.93 20.48
CA ILE A 56 -2.88 3.44 20.89
C ILE A 56 -3.38 2.73 22.15
N TYR A 57 -3.28 1.40 22.21
CA TYR A 57 -3.68 0.62 23.38
C TYR A 57 -2.79 0.86 24.61
N PHE A 58 -1.59 1.37 24.39
CA PHE A 58 -0.67 1.70 25.48
C PHE A 58 -1.12 2.93 26.28
N LEU A 59 -1.74 3.93 25.65
CA LEU A 59 -2.15 5.17 26.30
C LEU A 59 -3.11 4.96 27.49
N PRO A 60 -4.23 4.24 27.34
CA PRO A 60 -5.11 3.99 28.49
C PRO A 60 -4.46 3.13 29.57
N ALA A 61 -3.59 2.18 29.20
CA ALA A 61 -2.86 1.38 30.18
C ALA A 61 -1.94 2.23 31.07
N ILE A 62 -1.21 3.19 30.48
CA ILE A 62 -0.38 4.14 31.23
C ILE A 62 -1.24 5.00 32.16
N TYR A 63 -2.38 5.53 31.67
CA TYR A 63 -3.28 6.33 32.47
C TYR A 63 -3.82 5.55 33.68
N ILE A 64 -4.32 4.33 33.47
CA ILE A 64 -4.85 3.47 34.54
C ILE A 64 -3.76 3.16 35.57
N CYS A 65 -2.54 2.85 35.11
CA CYS A 65 -1.41 2.61 35.98
C CYS A 65 -1.10 3.84 36.84
N HIS A 66 -1.08 5.02 36.24
CA HIS A 66 -0.83 6.27 36.96
C HIS A 66 -1.91 6.59 38.01
N VAL A 67 -3.18 6.37 37.70
CA VAL A 67 -4.31 6.65 38.64
C VAL A 67 -4.31 5.67 39.81
N LYS A 68 -4.04 4.39 39.59
CA LYS A 68 -4.04 3.34 40.62
C LYS A 68 -2.79 3.33 41.49
N GLN A 69 -1.74 4.00 41.07
CA GLN A 69 -0.47 4.02 41.77
C GLN A 69 -0.52 4.88 43.05
N LYS A 70 -0.25 4.26 44.19
CA LYS A 70 -0.17 4.99 45.47
C LYS A 70 1.28 5.38 45.83
N ASP A 71 2.27 4.49 45.62
CA ASP A 71 3.67 4.75 46.03
C ASP A 71 4.73 4.49 44.93
N HIS A 72 5.19 3.30 44.72
CA HIS A 72 6.21 2.96 43.71
C HIS A 72 5.65 2.02 42.64
N ILE A 73 6.01 2.27 41.36
CA ILE A 73 5.73 1.29 40.32
C ILE A 73 6.64 0.10 40.52
N HIS A 74 6.05 -1.08 40.57
CA HIS A 74 6.78 -2.35 40.67
C HIS A 74 7.71 -2.52 39.44
N SER A 75 8.91 -3.10 39.67
CA SER A 75 9.89 -3.31 38.60
C SER A 75 9.32 -4.09 37.44
N ILE A 76 8.46 -5.07 37.68
CA ILE A 76 7.79 -5.89 36.66
C ILE A 76 6.95 -5.00 35.73
N VAL A 77 6.21 -4.02 36.25
CA VAL A 77 5.37 -3.12 35.49
C VAL A 77 6.24 -2.19 34.64
N LYS A 78 7.36 -1.70 35.18
CA LYS A 78 8.32 -0.91 34.42
C LYS A 78 8.89 -1.71 33.23
N THR A 79 9.32 -2.96 33.49
CA THR A 79 9.84 -3.83 32.44
C THR A 79 8.80 -4.11 31.36
N PHE A 80 7.55 -4.37 31.75
CA PHE A 80 6.45 -4.57 30.82
C PHE A 80 6.21 -3.34 29.92
N PHE A 81 6.13 -2.15 30.51
CA PHE A 81 5.95 -0.93 29.74
C PHE A 81 7.14 -0.59 28.85
N SER A 82 8.36 -0.85 29.31
CA SER A 82 9.56 -0.65 28.49
C SER A 82 9.58 -1.60 27.28
N PHE A 83 9.26 -2.87 27.49
CA PHE A 83 9.17 -3.85 26.40
C PHE A 83 8.07 -3.49 25.39
N TRP A 84 6.89 -3.11 25.88
CA TRP A 84 5.79 -2.69 25.01
C TRP A 84 6.14 -1.43 24.20
N PHE A 85 6.80 -0.45 24.83
CA PHE A 85 7.29 0.73 24.14
C PHE A 85 8.32 0.37 23.04
N LEU A 86 9.21 -0.56 23.33
CA LEU A 86 10.16 -1.07 22.35
C LEU A 86 9.47 -1.69 21.14
N LEU A 87 8.41 -2.48 21.34
CA LEU A 87 7.59 -3.01 20.26
C LEU A 87 6.91 -1.88 19.45
N ALA A 88 6.40 -0.85 20.12
CA ALA A 88 5.78 0.30 19.47
C ALA A 88 6.77 1.13 18.63
N LEU A 89 8.08 1.03 18.91
CA LEU A 89 9.14 1.64 18.08
C LEU A 89 9.57 0.72 16.94
N ILE A 90 9.83 -0.56 17.23
CA ILE A 90 10.44 -1.53 16.31
C ILE A 90 9.47 -1.88 15.18
N VAL A 91 8.20 -2.17 15.48
CA VAL A 91 7.24 -2.64 14.48
C VAL A 91 7.00 -1.60 13.38
N PRO A 92 6.74 -0.31 13.65
CA PRO A 92 6.62 0.72 12.63
C PRO A 92 7.92 1.02 11.88
N TYR A 93 9.07 0.71 12.46
CA TYR A 93 10.38 0.90 11.84
C TYR A 93 10.69 -0.21 10.83
N ILE A 94 10.43 -1.48 11.19
CA ILE A 94 10.68 -2.64 10.32
C ILE A 94 9.69 -2.71 9.16
N ILE A 95 8.43 -2.29 9.40
CA ILE A 95 7.37 -2.29 8.39
C ILE A 95 6.94 -0.85 8.12
N PRO A 96 7.75 -0.05 7.41
CA PRO A 96 7.46 1.35 7.17
C PRO A 96 6.38 1.54 6.10
N VAL A 97 5.68 2.67 6.16
CA VAL A 97 5.04 3.22 4.97
C VAL A 97 6.14 3.88 4.16
N PHE A 98 6.48 3.30 3.04
CA PHE A 98 7.48 3.85 2.12
C PHE A 98 6.88 4.93 1.22
N SER A 99 7.72 5.66 0.51
CA SER A 99 7.33 6.57 -0.56
C SER A 99 8.01 6.10 -1.84
N LEU A 100 7.32 6.16 -2.96
CA LEU A 100 7.95 5.93 -4.24
C LEU A 100 9.00 7.02 -4.49
N PRO A 101 10.13 6.69 -5.13
CA PRO A 101 11.12 7.68 -5.51
C PRO A 101 10.50 8.71 -6.46
N SER A 102 10.83 9.97 -6.29
CA SER A 102 10.36 11.02 -7.19
C SER A 102 10.92 10.78 -8.60
N PRO A 103 10.10 10.80 -9.65
CA PRO A 103 10.57 10.70 -11.02
C PRO A 103 11.54 11.84 -11.37
N GLU A 104 12.63 11.53 -12.09
CA GLU A 104 13.65 12.52 -12.46
C GLU A 104 13.34 13.26 -13.78
N GLY A 105 12.29 12.85 -14.49
CA GLY A 105 11.88 13.45 -15.74
C GLY A 105 11.23 14.83 -15.58
N LYS A 106 11.05 15.51 -16.71
CA LYS A 106 10.53 16.89 -16.76
C LYS A 106 9.00 16.95 -16.72
N ASP A 107 8.33 15.85 -17.04
CA ASP A 107 6.88 15.81 -17.21
C ASP A 107 6.20 15.32 -15.93
N ALA A 108 5.04 15.90 -15.63
CA ALA A 108 4.16 15.33 -14.62
C ALA A 108 3.66 13.97 -15.14
N VAL A 109 3.41 13.03 -14.25
CA VAL A 109 2.94 11.70 -14.64
C VAL A 109 1.43 11.64 -14.53
N GLY A 110 0.74 11.45 -15.66
CA GLY A 110 -0.67 11.12 -15.71
C GLY A 110 -0.90 9.63 -15.69
N THR A 111 -2.03 9.18 -15.15
CA THR A 111 -2.44 7.78 -15.20
C THR A 111 -3.94 7.65 -15.38
N GLU A 112 -4.33 6.58 -16.08
CA GLU A 112 -5.72 6.23 -16.33
C GLU A 112 -5.86 4.71 -16.40
N THR A 113 -6.99 4.18 -15.89
CA THR A 113 -7.26 2.74 -15.87
C THR A 113 -8.43 2.42 -16.79
N PHE A 114 -8.27 1.37 -17.61
CA PHE A 114 -9.24 0.91 -18.59
C PHE A 114 -9.63 -0.55 -18.28
N HIS A 115 -10.87 -0.87 -18.59
CA HIS A 115 -11.38 -2.22 -18.63
C HIS A 115 -11.58 -2.62 -20.09
N TRP A 116 -10.86 -3.65 -20.53
CA TRP A 116 -10.98 -4.16 -21.90
C TRP A 116 -11.60 -5.55 -21.91
N VAL A 117 -12.55 -5.74 -22.82
CA VAL A 117 -13.27 -7.00 -23.03
C VAL A 117 -12.99 -7.49 -24.45
N ASP A 118 -12.49 -8.71 -24.58
CA ASP A 118 -12.30 -9.37 -25.86
C ASP A 118 -13.52 -10.23 -26.19
N SER A 119 -14.44 -9.68 -26.94
CA SER A 119 -15.67 -10.36 -27.37
C SER A 119 -15.46 -11.53 -28.35
N SER A 120 -14.23 -11.73 -28.83
CA SER A 120 -13.90 -12.85 -29.73
C SER A 120 -13.46 -14.12 -28.97
N ARG A 121 -13.17 -14.01 -27.67
CA ARG A 121 -12.69 -15.11 -26.83
C ARG A 121 -13.51 -15.25 -25.57
N LEU A 122 -13.97 -16.45 -25.28
CA LEU A 122 -14.58 -16.77 -23.99
C LEU A 122 -13.51 -16.91 -22.92
N GLU A 123 -13.91 -16.63 -21.69
CA GLU A 123 -13.06 -16.87 -20.52
C GLU A 123 -13.14 -18.36 -20.13
N TRP A 124 -12.03 -19.04 -20.23
CA TRP A 124 -11.97 -20.48 -20.00
C TRP A 124 -11.92 -20.89 -18.53
N PHE A 125 -11.60 -19.95 -17.61
CA PHE A 125 -11.70 -20.20 -16.17
C PHE A 125 -13.13 -20.18 -15.66
N THR A 126 -14.09 -19.74 -16.47
CA THR A 126 -15.50 -19.61 -16.11
C THR A 126 -16.39 -20.30 -17.16
N GLU A 127 -15.93 -21.42 -17.72
CA GLU A 127 -16.65 -22.20 -18.76
C GLU A 127 -18.09 -22.54 -18.40
N GLU A 128 -18.42 -22.60 -17.09
CA GLU A 128 -19.77 -22.80 -16.58
C GLU A 128 -20.75 -21.65 -16.93
N LYS A 129 -20.19 -20.49 -17.29
CA LYS A 129 -20.97 -19.29 -17.63
C LYS A 129 -20.96 -19.08 -19.14
N SER A 130 -22.04 -19.42 -19.81
CA SER A 130 -22.24 -19.07 -21.21
C SER A 130 -22.15 -17.55 -21.37
N ASN A 131 -21.36 -17.08 -22.37
CA ASN A 131 -21.15 -15.66 -22.68
C ASN A 131 -20.26 -14.87 -21.71
N ASP A 132 -19.43 -15.49 -20.89
CA ASP A 132 -18.39 -14.79 -20.15
C ASP A 132 -17.16 -14.60 -21.08
N TYR A 133 -16.91 -13.37 -21.53
CA TYR A 133 -15.81 -13.04 -22.40
C TYR A 133 -14.53 -12.73 -21.63
N ARG A 134 -13.38 -12.89 -22.27
CA ARG A 134 -12.10 -12.59 -21.65
C ARG A 134 -11.96 -11.08 -21.39
N GLU A 135 -11.64 -10.75 -20.16
CA GLU A 135 -11.52 -9.37 -19.69
C GLU A 135 -10.16 -9.14 -19.04
N ILE A 136 -9.62 -7.94 -19.22
CA ILE A 136 -8.37 -7.51 -18.57
C ILE A 136 -8.50 -6.10 -18.05
N MET A 137 -7.79 -5.80 -16.96
CA MET A 137 -7.60 -4.45 -16.47
C MET A 137 -6.27 -3.91 -16.98
N VAL A 138 -6.31 -2.72 -17.54
CA VAL A 138 -5.16 -2.05 -18.15
C VAL A 138 -4.98 -0.71 -17.46
N GLN A 139 -3.78 -0.40 -17.04
CA GLN A 139 -3.45 0.92 -16.52
C GLN A 139 -2.36 1.55 -17.38
N VAL A 140 -2.52 2.82 -17.72
CA VAL A 140 -1.62 3.56 -18.59
C VAL A 140 -1.02 4.71 -17.79
N TRP A 141 0.31 4.81 -17.81
CA TRP A 141 1.03 5.99 -17.33
C TRP A 141 1.58 6.75 -18.54
N TYR A 142 1.48 8.07 -18.50
CA TYR A 142 1.84 8.92 -19.64
C TYR A 142 2.37 10.28 -19.19
N PRO A 143 3.18 10.96 -20.04
CA PRO A 143 3.63 12.32 -19.77
C PRO A 143 2.45 13.27 -19.74
N GLY A 144 2.16 13.83 -18.58
CA GLY A 144 1.04 14.72 -18.33
C GLY A 144 1.44 16.18 -18.25
N SER A 145 0.47 17.05 -18.47
CA SER A 145 0.59 18.47 -18.23
C SER A 145 0.35 18.78 -16.75
N ASN A 146 1.02 19.81 -16.24
CA ASN A 146 0.74 20.28 -14.90
C ASN A 146 -0.71 20.79 -14.80
N HIS A 147 -1.46 20.27 -13.84
CA HIS A 147 -2.86 20.63 -13.62
C HIS A 147 -3.09 21.09 -12.17
N PRO A 148 -3.81 22.22 -11.92
CA PRO A 148 -3.93 22.78 -10.56
C PRO A 148 -4.65 21.86 -9.56
N ASN A 149 -5.65 21.11 -10.00
CA ASN A 149 -6.49 20.24 -9.17
C ASN A 149 -6.14 18.75 -9.35
N LYS A 150 -4.89 18.39 -9.09
CA LYS A 150 -4.43 17.03 -9.26
C LYS A 150 -4.93 16.11 -8.16
N LYS A 151 -5.59 15.02 -8.52
CA LYS A 151 -5.88 13.90 -7.62
C LYS A 151 -4.79 12.85 -7.78
N VAL A 152 -4.10 12.54 -6.67
CA VAL A 152 -3.03 11.54 -6.67
C VAL A 152 -3.64 10.15 -6.79
N GLU A 153 -3.03 9.30 -7.62
CA GLU A 153 -3.33 7.89 -7.74
C GLU A 153 -3.03 7.16 -6.42
N PRO A 154 -3.89 6.29 -5.90
CA PRO A 154 -3.52 5.39 -4.82
C PRO A 154 -2.49 4.36 -5.31
N TYR A 155 -1.55 3.95 -4.45
CA TYR A 155 -0.53 2.95 -4.79
C TYR A 155 -1.14 1.62 -5.28
N MET A 156 -2.25 1.21 -4.68
CA MET A 156 -3.06 0.07 -5.12
C MET A 156 -4.53 0.40 -4.99
N ASP A 157 -5.30 0.11 -6.03
CA ASP A 157 -6.74 0.14 -5.96
C ASP A 157 -7.27 -1.01 -5.09
N PHE A 158 -8.50 -0.90 -4.60
CA PHE A 158 -9.20 -1.94 -3.83
C PHE A 158 -8.35 -2.59 -2.74
N ILE A 159 -7.52 -1.82 -2.03
CA ILE A 159 -6.54 -2.32 -1.05
C ILE A 159 -7.15 -3.29 -0.02
N LYS A 160 -8.42 -3.11 0.38
CA LYS A 160 -9.09 -4.01 1.33
C LYS A 160 -9.26 -5.44 0.79
N LEU A 161 -9.43 -5.58 -0.52
CA LEU A 161 -9.54 -6.87 -1.19
C LEU A 161 -8.14 -7.43 -1.46
N ARG A 162 -7.26 -6.63 -2.05
CA ARG A 162 -5.89 -7.03 -2.37
C ARG A 162 -5.06 -7.40 -1.14
N SER A 163 -5.28 -6.73 0.00
CA SER A 163 -4.61 -7.10 1.26
C SER A 163 -4.88 -8.55 1.67
N LYS A 164 -6.08 -9.08 1.42
CA LYS A 164 -6.41 -10.46 1.74
C LYS A 164 -5.61 -11.45 0.90
N THR A 165 -5.52 -11.23 -0.41
CA THR A 165 -4.81 -12.12 -1.34
C THR A 165 -3.28 -12.01 -1.18
N ILE A 166 -2.75 -10.80 -1.00
CA ILE A 166 -1.33 -10.57 -0.72
C ILE A 166 -0.92 -11.24 0.61
N ALA A 167 -1.74 -11.08 1.65
CA ALA A 167 -1.49 -11.70 2.94
C ALA A 167 -1.55 -13.24 2.86
N ALA A 168 -2.53 -13.79 2.14
CA ALA A 168 -2.67 -15.23 1.95
C ALA A 168 -1.46 -15.85 1.25
N ALA A 169 -0.90 -15.18 0.22
CA ALA A 169 0.30 -15.63 -0.46
C ALA A 169 1.54 -15.72 0.46
N GLY A 170 1.58 -14.89 1.52
CA GLY A 170 2.66 -14.89 2.53
C GLY A 170 2.30 -15.61 3.83
N ASN A 171 1.16 -16.30 3.92
CA ASN A 171 0.64 -16.86 5.18
C ASN A 171 0.55 -15.83 6.32
N LEU A 172 0.18 -14.59 5.99
CA LEU A 172 0.08 -13.48 6.93
C LEU A 172 -1.39 -13.14 7.25
N PRO A 173 -1.68 -12.48 8.38
CA PRO A 173 -3.01 -11.95 8.65
C PRO A 173 -3.46 -10.95 7.58
N SER A 174 -4.72 -10.96 7.20
CA SER A 174 -5.28 -10.16 6.09
C SER A 174 -5.10 -8.63 6.26
N PHE A 175 -4.95 -8.14 7.47
CA PHE A 175 -4.70 -6.73 7.76
C PHE A 175 -3.25 -6.30 7.50
N PHE A 176 -2.31 -7.24 7.41
CA PHE A 176 -0.88 -6.96 7.40
C PHE A 176 -0.46 -6.03 6.24
N PRO A 177 -0.87 -6.23 4.97
CA PRO A 177 -0.55 -5.33 3.88
C PRO A 177 -1.37 -4.03 3.84
N SER A 178 -2.36 -3.85 4.72
CA SER A 178 -3.30 -2.71 4.64
C SER A 178 -2.65 -1.33 4.73
N HIS A 179 -1.46 -1.22 5.34
CA HIS A 179 -0.70 0.03 5.42
C HIS A 179 -0.20 0.54 4.07
N LEU A 180 -0.19 -0.32 3.02
CA LEU A 180 0.14 0.07 1.65
C LEU A 180 -0.83 1.11 1.09
N ASN A 181 -2.04 1.24 1.66
CA ASN A 181 -2.97 2.31 1.34
C ASN A 181 -2.42 3.72 1.63
N LEU A 182 -1.40 3.83 2.46
CA LEU A 182 -0.78 5.10 2.85
C LEU A 182 0.47 5.43 2.03
N VAL A 183 0.87 4.56 1.12
CA VAL A 183 1.99 4.77 0.21
C VAL A 183 1.61 5.85 -0.79
N LYS A 184 2.46 6.87 -0.91
CA LYS A 184 2.25 7.98 -1.85
C LYS A 184 2.93 7.68 -3.17
N THR A 185 2.19 7.87 -4.24
CA THR A 185 2.65 7.80 -5.63
C THR A 185 2.97 9.19 -6.15
N ASN A 186 3.60 9.26 -7.33
CA ASN A 186 3.84 10.52 -8.03
C ASN A 186 2.96 10.66 -9.27
N SER A 187 2.00 9.76 -9.45
CA SER A 187 1.05 9.76 -10.56
C SER A 187 -0.23 10.50 -10.21
N TYR A 188 -0.81 11.17 -11.18
CA TYR A 188 -2.05 11.93 -11.03
C TYR A 188 -3.12 11.36 -11.96
N LEU A 189 -4.32 11.19 -11.42
CA LEU A 189 -5.46 10.65 -12.16
C LEU A 189 -5.89 11.61 -13.28
N GLU A 190 -6.03 11.08 -14.48
CA GLU A 190 -6.73 11.70 -15.60
C GLU A 190 -6.26 13.13 -15.95
N ILE A 191 -5.00 13.46 -15.70
CA ILE A 191 -4.48 14.76 -16.11
C ILE A 191 -4.25 14.79 -17.64
N PRO A 192 -4.37 15.95 -18.31
CA PRO A 192 -4.19 16.03 -19.75
C PRO A 192 -2.81 15.53 -20.19
N CYS A 193 -2.78 14.70 -21.24
CA CYS A 193 -1.53 14.29 -21.88
C CYS A 193 -0.83 15.51 -22.49
N LYS A 194 0.47 15.64 -22.23
CA LYS A 194 1.26 16.80 -22.67
C LYS A 194 1.43 16.88 -24.19
N ASN A 195 1.56 15.74 -24.86
CA ASN A 195 1.84 15.70 -26.29
C ASN A 195 0.80 14.85 -27.04
N LYS A 196 -0.22 15.52 -27.57
CA LYS A 196 -1.31 14.86 -28.31
C LYS A 196 -1.04 14.67 -29.82
N LYS A 197 0.03 15.28 -30.36
CA LYS A 197 0.20 15.40 -31.82
C LYS A 197 1.26 14.47 -32.42
N SER A 198 2.13 13.88 -31.62
CA SER A 198 3.16 12.95 -32.10
C SER A 198 3.07 11.61 -31.37
N GLY A 199 3.38 10.52 -32.07
CA GLY A 199 3.49 9.21 -31.43
C GLY A 199 4.52 9.26 -30.30
N LEU A 200 4.09 8.87 -29.10
CA LEU A 200 4.99 8.71 -27.95
C LEU A 200 5.54 7.28 -27.94
N PRO A 201 6.81 7.11 -27.61
CA PRO A 201 7.35 5.76 -27.43
C PRO A 201 6.55 5.03 -26.34
N THR A 202 6.14 3.81 -26.64
CA THR A 202 5.25 3.05 -25.76
C THR A 202 5.94 1.77 -25.28
N VAL A 203 5.85 1.51 -23.98
CA VAL A 203 6.31 0.29 -23.32
C VAL A 203 5.09 -0.47 -22.83
N ILE A 204 4.95 -1.73 -23.24
CA ILE A 204 3.91 -2.65 -22.73
C ILE A 204 4.56 -3.53 -21.66
N PHE A 205 3.96 -3.54 -20.48
CA PHE A 205 4.42 -4.33 -19.34
C PHE A 205 3.43 -5.44 -19.03
N SER A 206 3.95 -6.67 -19.02
CA SER A 206 3.26 -7.87 -18.58
C SER A 206 3.92 -8.35 -17.29
N HIS A 207 3.13 -8.56 -16.25
CA HIS A 207 3.64 -9.05 -14.96
C HIS A 207 3.95 -10.56 -15.01
N GLY A 208 4.77 -11.03 -14.07
CA GLY A 208 4.98 -12.46 -13.84
C GLY A 208 3.83 -13.10 -13.06
N ILE A 209 3.90 -14.42 -12.86
CA ILE A 209 2.91 -15.21 -12.10
C ILE A 209 2.64 -14.56 -10.76
N THR A 210 1.36 -14.43 -10.36
CA THR A 210 0.88 -13.76 -9.14
C THR A 210 1.25 -12.28 -9.03
N GLY A 211 1.80 -11.68 -10.08
CA GLY A 211 2.09 -10.25 -10.13
C GLY A 211 0.85 -9.39 -10.23
N SER A 212 1.02 -8.12 -10.51
CA SER A 212 -0.04 -7.17 -10.87
C SER A 212 0.53 -5.96 -11.60
N ARG A 213 -0.32 -5.19 -12.25
CA ARG A 213 0.04 -3.94 -12.92
C ARG A 213 0.66 -2.88 -11.98
N HIS A 214 0.53 -3.02 -10.65
CA HIS A 214 1.03 -2.05 -9.66
C HIS A 214 2.48 -2.28 -9.22
N LEU A 215 3.04 -3.48 -9.44
CA LEU A 215 4.30 -3.87 -8.77
C LEU A 215 5.52 -3.04 -9.17
N HIS A 216 5.54 -2.47 -10.36
CA HIS A 216 6.69 -1.70 -10.87
C HIS A 216 6.36 -0.23 -11.08
N GLN A 217 5.40 0.32 -10.34
CA GLN A 217 4.88 1.67 -10.52
C GLN A 217 5.97 2.75 -10.47
N ALA A 218 6.99 2.62 -9.60
CA ALA A 218 8.12 3.56 -9.58
C ALA A 218 8.86 3.64 -10.93
N LEU A 219 9.04 2.49 -11.61
CA LEU A 219 9.62 2.45 -12.95
C LEU A 219 8.69 3.09 -13.98
N PHE A 220 7.39 2.82 -13.89
CA PHE A 220 6.40 3.37 -14.82
C PHE A 220 6.31 4.89 -14.71
N GLU A 221 6.29 5.40 -13.47
CA GLU A 221 6.32 6.83 -13.20
C GLU A 221 7.59 7.49 -13.74
N HIS A 222 8.75 6.83 -13.54
CA HIS A 222 10.02 7.35 -14.05
C HIS A 222 10.04 7.42 -15.58
N LEU A 223 9.68 6.33 -16.28
CA LEU A 223 9.61 6.28 -17.73
C LEU A 223 8.64 7.33 -18.29
N SER A 224 7.47 7.46 -17.68
CA SER A 224 6.45 8.41 -18.15
C SER A 224 6.88 9.85 -17.94
N SER A 225 7.62 10.15 -16.88
CA SER A 225 8.21 11.48 -16.68
C SER A 225 9.28 11.84 -17.72
N GLN A 226 9.87 10.84 -18.38
CA GLN A 226 10.85 10.98 -19.47
C GLN A 226 10.21 11.02 -20.87
N GLY A 227 8.88 10.96 -20.96
CA GLY A 227 8.17 11.07 -22.24
C GLY A 227 7.67 9.75 -22.83
N TYR A 228 7.75 8.65 -22.11
CA TYR A 228 7.18 7.36 -22.54
C TYR A 228 5.73 7.21 -22.12
N VAL A 229 4.99 6.43 -22.87
CA VAL A 229 3.72 5.85 -22.41
C VAL A 229 4.01 4.44 -21.91
N VAL A 230 3.54 4.11 -20.72
CA VAL A 230 3.68 2.76 -20.15
C VAL A 230 2.28 2.17 -19.99
N VAL A 231 2.07 0.98 -20.57
CA VAL A 231 0.80 0.24 -20.52
C VAL A 231 1.04 -1.02 -19.72
N ALA A 232 0.51 -1.10 -18.51
CA ALA A 232 0.60 -2.30 -17.67
C ALA A 232 -0.74 -3.02 -17.59
N LEU A 233 -0.70 -4.33 -17.62
CA LEU A 233 -1.85 -5.22 -17.72
C LEU A 233 -1.99 -6.06 -16.44
N ASP A 234 -3.23 -6.29 -15.97
CA ASP A 234 -3.55 -7.42 -15.09
C ASP A 234 -4.06 -8.57 -15.96
N HIS A 235 -3.35 -9.69 -15.98
CA HIS A 235 -3.83 -10.91 -16.61
C HIS A 235 -4.82 -11.60 -15.67
N SER A 236 -6.10 -11.52 -16.00
CA SER A 236 -7.18 -12.09 -15.18
C SER A 236 -6.91 -13.56 -14.89
N TYR A 237 -7.10 -13.99 -13.63
CA TYR A 237 -6.85 -15.32 -13.08
C TYR A 237 -5.37 -15.72 -12.98
N ASP A 238 -4.42 -14.95 -13.56
CA ASP A 238 -2.98 -15.21 -13.50
C ASP A 238 -2.27 -14.19 -12.59
N CYS A 239 -2.84 -13.00 -12.39
CA CYS A 239 -2.38 -12.03 -11.39
C CYS A 239 -2.90 -12.38 -9.99
N ASN A 240 -2.32 -11.76 -8.97
CA ASN A 240 -2.73 -11.96 -7.57
C ASN A 240 -4.23 -11.69 -7.36
N LEU A 241 -4.76 -10.64 -7.96
CA LEU A 241 -6.17 -10.29 -7.96
C LEU A 241 -6.47 -9.26 -9.04
N THR A 242 -7.47 -9.52 -9.89
CA THR A 242 -8.11 -8.51 -10.73
C THR A 242 -9.46 -8.14 -10.15
N VAL A 243 -9.75 -6.85 -10.06
CA VAL A 243 -11.06 -6.33 -9.66
C VAL A 243 -11.58 -5.49 -10.82
N PHE A 244 -12.74 -5.88 -11.36
CA PHE A 244 -13.40 -5.20 -12.46
C PHE A 244 -14.33 -4.08 -11.98
N PRO A 245 -14.71 -3.13 -12.86
CA PRO A 245 -15.56 -2.00 -12.48
C PRO A 245 -16.95 -2.38 -11.96
N ASP A 246 -17.49 -3.50 -12.40
CA ASP A 246 -18.76 -4.06 -11.95
C ASP A 246 -18.69 -4.76 -10.58
N GLY A 247 -17.48 -4.86 -10.01
CA GLY A 247 -17.21 -5.56 -8.74
C GLY A 247 -16.93 -7.06 -8.89
N LYS A 248 -16.94 -7.60 -10.11
CA LYS A 248 -16.47 -8.97 -10.41
C LYS A 248 -14.99 -9.08 -10.01
N ILE A 249 -14.61 -10.24 -9.51
CA ILE A 249 -13.23 -10.55 -9.08
C ILE A 249 -12.74 -11.75 -9.86
N ALA A 250 -11.53 -11.63 -10.43
CA ALA A 250 -10.73 -12.73 -10.92
C ALA A 250 -9.55 -12.92 -9.97
N ASP A 251 -9.61 -13.98 -9.17
CA ASP A 251 -8.55 -14.40 -8.25
C ASP A 251 -7.52 -15.30 -8.95
N TYR A 252 -6.33 -15.36 -8.38
CA TYR A 252 -5.28 -16.24 -8.92
C TYR A 252 -5.71 -17.71 -8.86
N ARG A 253 -5.56 -18.41 -9.96
CA ARG A 253 -5.86 -19.85 -10.08
C ARG A 253 -4.63 -20.62 -10.49
N SER A 254 -4.09 -21.41 -9.58
CA SER A 254 -2.90 -22.25 -9.79
C SER A 254 -3.11 -23.38 -10.79
N GLU A 255 -4.35 -23.68 -11.18
CA GLU A 255 -4.73 -24.74 -12.14
C GLU A 255 -4.26 -24.45 -13.57
N ILE A 256 -3.81 -23.22 -13.85
CA ILE A 256 -3.20 -22.81 -15.12
C ILE A 256 -2.01 -23.71 -15.50
N THR A 257 -1.27 -24.23 -14.54
CA THR A 257 -0.10 -25.06 -14.80
C THR A 257 -0.42 -26.40 -15.44
N GLY A 258 -1.67 -26.80 -15.52
CA GLY A 258 -2.16 -28.00 -16.18
C GLY A 258 -2.83 -27.76 -17.54
N HIS A 259 -3.05 -26.51 -17.95
CA HIS A 259 -3.73 -26.23 -19.22
C HIS A 259 -2.82 -26.48 -20.44
N PRO A 260 -3.35 -27.01 -21.57
CA PRO A 260 -2.55 -27.23 -22.80
C PRO A 260 -1.76 -26.02 -23.27
N ASP A 261 -2.30 -24.79 -23.08
CA ASP A 261 -1.62 -23.56 -23.46
C ASP A 261 -0.48 -23.18 -22.51
N SER A 262 -0.43 -23.71 -21.29
CA SER A 262 0.71 -23.52 -20.38
C SER A 262 1.99 -24.19 -20.90
N CYS A 263 1.87 -25.25 -21.70
CA CYS A 263 2.99 -25.86 -22.42
C CYS A 263 3.65 -24.88 -23.43
N LEU A 264 2.88 -23.98 -24.03
CA LEU A 264 3.40 -23.00 -24.98
C LEU A 264 4.24 -21.91 -24.28
N LEU A 265 3.94 -21.58 -23.03
CA LEU A 265 4.73 -20.64 -22.21
C LEU A 265 6.12 -21.20 -21.87
N TYR A 266 6.23 -22.52 -21.67
CA TYR A 266 7.51 -23.19 -21.35
C TYR A 266 8.28 -23.66 -22.58
N THR A 267 7.64 -23.77 -23.75
CA THR A 267 8.27 -24.19 -24.99
C THR A 267 8.62 -23.04 -25.92
N SER A 268 8.20 -21.83 -25.64
CA SER A 268 8.68 -20.64 -26.35
C SER A 268 10.15 -20.41 -25.99
N PRO A 269 11.09 -20.47 -26.95
CA PRO A 269 12.48 -20.21 -26.65
C PRO A 269 12.65 -18.82 -26.05
N SER A 270 13.24 -18.77 -24.86
CA SER A 270 13.63 -17.51 -24.28
C SER A 270 14.64 -16.80 -25.19
N PRO A 271 14.59 -15.48 -25.35
CA PRO A 271 15.63 -14.74 -26.06
C PRO A 271 17.05 -14.94 -25.52
N ARG A 272 17.18 -15.61 -24.36
CA ARG A 272 18.47 -16.00 -23.75
C ARG A 272 18.98 -17.34 -24.27
N ASP A 273 18.15 -18.11 -24.97
CA ASP A 273 18.49 -19.45 -25.46
C ASP A 273 18.79 -19.46 -26.98
N SER A 274 18.84 -18.25 -27.60
CA SER A 274 19.22 -18.00 -29.01
C SER A 274 20.58 -17.35 -29.14
#